data_5eed4e96d118ffedf00cef0a90acab22
#
_entry.id   5eed4e96d118ffedf00cef0a90acab22
#
_cell.length_a   1.000
_cell.length_b   1.000
_cell.length_c   1.000
_cell.angle_alpha   90.00
_cell.angle_beta   90.00
_cell.angle_gamma   90.00
#
_symmetry.space_group_name_H-M   'P 1'
#
loop_
_entity.id
_entity.type
_entity.pdbx_description
1 polymer ?
#
loop_
_entity_poly.entity_id
_entity_poly.type
_entity_poly.pdbx_seq_one_letter_code
_entity_poly.pdbx_strand_id
1 'polypeptide(L)'
;MKRTAAIVAAILFLAVVGKAQGTLHREALTSLVEAERSFAATSLKIGARPSFMQFFADDAMVFRPHPVKYIEAMKSVPMPKNPTETTLEWEPIWADIAISGDLGYTTGPSVWTDHTAAKRPRYYGFYFSFWKKQASGVWQVVFDVGTELPGPFAGSREFHAPDPVKRTTAIPPLSTEEHREEMIEAERVFFQSLKEKKVQTLLQKTFEPDARVYRQGFQPVIGLDSIQSFFLHHPYLTSGITLNAVVSAAGDLGYSIGSYTALSSAGTATVEKGYYLHAWRRDAASRWKLVAEVTSPLPPESPNAK
;
A
#
# COMPACT_ATOMS: atom_id res chain seq x y z
N MET A 1 3.28 23.16 47.18
CA MET A 1 3.57 24.06 46.06
C MET A 1 4.62 23.52 45.08
N LYS A 2 5.79 22.99 45.48
CA LYS A 2 6.85 22.50 44.55
C LYS A 2 6.40 21.27 43.69
N ARG A 3 5.58 20.35 44.23
CA ARG A 3 5.10 19.17 43.49
C ARG A 3 4.04 19.53 42.43
N THR A 4 3.17 20.51 42.69
CA THR A 4 2.16 20.98 41.76
C THR A 4 2.78 21.73 40.57
N ALA A 5 3.82 22.53 40.80
CA ALA A 5 4.55 23.23 39.73
C ALA A 5 5.30 22.25 38.80
N ALA A 6 5.88 21.17 39.36
CA ALA A 6 6.54 20.15 38.53
C ALA A 6 5.57 19.36 37.64
N ILE A 7 4.36 19.07 38.13
CA ILE A 7 3.32 18.37 37.36
C ILE A 7 2.81 19.26 36.23
N VAL A 8 2.57 20.54 36.49
CA VAL A 8 2.11 21.50 35.46
C VAL A 8 3.20 21.71 34.39
N ALA A 9 4.47 21.80 34.78
CA ALA A 9 5.58 21.92 33.84
C ALA A 9 5.73 20.66 32.96
N ALA A 10 5.56 19.47 33.54
CA ALA A 10 5.60 18.20 32.77
C ALA A 10 4.43 18.08 31.78
N ILE A 11 3.23 18.49 32.18
CA ILE A 11 2.05 18.50 31.28
C ILE A 11 2.23 19.50 30.13
N LEU A 12 2.73 20.70 30.40
CA LEU A 12 3.05 21.70 29.37
C LEU A 12 4.14 21.22 28.43
N PHE A 13 5.18 20.58 28.92
CA PHE A 13 6.26 20.01 28.10
C PHE A 13 5.74 18.90 27.18
N LEU A 14 4.94 17.97 27.71
CA LEU A 14 4.31 16.92 26.91
C LEU A 14 3.37 17.46 25.83
N ALA A 15 2.62 18.53 26.13
CA ALA A 15 1.72 19.18 25.16
C ALA A 15 2.50 19.90 24.05
N VAL A 16 3.64 20.51 24.35
CA VAL A 16 4.51 21.16 23.35
C VAL A 16 5.19 20.13 22.45
N VAL A 17 5.72 19.04 23.02
CA VAL A 17 6.32 17.94 22.27
C VAL A 17 5.29 17.28 21.36
N GLY A 18 4.09 17.00 21.85
CA GLY A 18 3.02 16.41 21.04
C GLY A 18 2.57 17.29 19.88
N LYS A 19 2.50 18.62 20.07
CA LYS A 19 2.19 19.57 18.98
C LYS A 19 3.31 19.62 17.93
N ALA A 20 4.58 19.65 18.35
CA ALA A 20 5.72 19.65 17.43
C ALA A 20 5.77 18.36 16.60
N GLN A 21 5.55 17.20 17.22
CA GLN A 21 5.51 15.91 16.53
C GLN A 21 4.36 15.81 15.54
N GLY A 22 3.17 16.32 15.88
CA GLY A 22 2.02 16.40 14.96
C GLY A 22 2.26 17.33 13.79
N THR A 23 3.06 18.39 13.94
CA THR A 23 3.44 19.29 12.85
C THR A 23 4.42 18.61 11.89
N LEU A 24 5.49 18.01 12.42
CA LEU A 24 6.47 17.26 11.62
C LEU A 24 5.84 16.11 10.83
N HIS A 25 4.91 15.42 11.44
CA HIS A 25 4.17 14.34 10.76
C HIS A 25 3.35 14.87 9.57
N ARG A 26 2.63 15.99 9.74
CA ARG A 26 1.86 16.62 8.66
C ARG A 26 2.74 17.14 7.52
N GLU A 27 3.87 17.76 7.86
CA GLU A 27 4.84 18.22 6.85
C GLU A 27 5.42 17.04 6.06
N ALA A 28 5.76 15.95 6.72
CA ALA A 28 6.25 14.73 6.08
C ALA A 28 5.17 14.12 5.16
N LEU A 29 3.92 14.02 5.61
CA LEU A 29 2.79 13.55 4.79
C LEU A 29 2.56 14.46 3.58
N THR A 30 2.58 15.77 3.77
CA THR A 30 2.44 16.74 2.67
C THR A 30 3.55 16.55 1.64
N SER A 31 4.82 16.40 2.08
CA SER A 31 5.94 16.20 1.17
C SER A 31 5.85 14.88 0.38
N LEU A 32 5.32 13.82 0.99
CA LEU A 32 5.04 12.55 0.31
C LEU A 32 3.96 12.72 -0.79
N VAL A 33 2.86 13.38 -0.46
CA VAL A 33 1.75 13.61 -1.40
C VAL A 33 2.18 14.52 -2.55
N GLU A 34 3.01 15.52 -2.28
CA GLU A 34 3.60 16.39 -3.31
C GLU A 34 4.56 15.61 -4.23
N ALA A 35 5.34 14.67 -3.70
CA ALA A 35 6.17 13.78 -4.50
C ALA A 35 5.31 12.91 -5.45
N GLU A 36 4.21 12.32 -4.96
CA GLU A 36 3.27 11.57 -5.79
C GLU A 36 2.64 12.44 -6.89
N ARG A 37 2.17 13.63 -6.55
CA ARG A 37 1.60 14.57 -7.53
C ARG A 37 2.63 15.02 -8.58
N SER A 38 3.88 15.22 -8.16
CA SER A 38 4.99 15.54 -9.07
C SER A 38 5.27 14.38 -10.02
N PHE A 39 5.23 13.15 -9.53
CA PHE A 39 5.38 11.95 -10.34
C PHE A 39 4.25 11.84 -11.38
N ALA A 40 2.99 11.99 -10.98
CA ALA A 40 1.84 11.99 -11.88
C ALA A 40 1.95 13.08 -12.95
N ALA A 41 2.27 14.31 -12.55
CA ALA A 41 2.45 15.43 -13.49
C ALA A 41 3.62 15.19 -14.46
N THR A 42 4.71 14.56 -14.01
CA THR A 42 5.86 14.20 -14.84
C THR A 42 5.49 13.14 -15.87
N SER A 43 4.68 12.13 -15.46
CA SER A 43 4.17 11.09 -16.35
C SER A 43 3.41 11.67 -17.55
N LEU A 44 2.59 12.70 -17.33
CA LEU A 44 1.87 13.37 -18.43
C LEU A 44 2.81 14.13 -19.38
N LYS A 45 3.93 14.64 -18.87
CA LYS A 45 4.87 15.47 -19.68
C LYS A 45 5.83 14.63 -20.52
N ILE A 46 6.40 13.58 -19.93
CA ILE A 46 7.48 12.79 -20.57
C ILE A 46 7.08 11.33 -20.84
N GLY A 47 5.86 10.94 -20.49
CA GLY A 47 5.34 9.57 -20.59
C GLY A 47 5.53 8.75 -19.32
N ALA A 48 4.70 7.74 -19.15
CA ALA A 48 4.69 6.91 -17.94
C ALA A 48 6.06 6.26 -17.68
N ARG A 49 6.63 5.58 -18.68
CA ARG A 49 7.87 4.85 -18.47
C ARG A 49 9.09 5.72 -18.12
N PRO A 50 9.39 6.84 -18.81
CA PRO A 50 10.47 7.73 -18.40
C PRO A 50 10.27 8.29 -16.99
N SER A 51 9.02 8.60 -16.59
CA SER A 51 8.73 9.09 -15.25
C SER A 51 8.92 8.03 -14.19
N PHE A 52 8.52 6.78 -14.44
CA PHE A 52 8.79 5.64 -13.53
C PHE A 52 10.30 5.44 -13.33
N MET A 53 11.10 5.53 -14.41
CA MET A 53 12.56 5.45 -14.31
C MET A 53 13.17 6.58 -13.45
N GLN A 54 12.50 7.73 -13.35
CA GLN A 54 12.98 8.88 -12.59
C GLN A 54 12.59 8.81 -11.10
N PHE A 55 11.40 8.32 -10.80
CA PHE A 55 10.84 8.35 -9.44
C PHE A 55 11.03 7.07 -8.65
N PHE A 56 11.33 5.96 -9.31
CA PHE A 56 11.55 4.68 -8.65
C PHE A 56 12.98 4.59 -8.09
N ALA A 57 13.10 3.96 -6.92
CA ALA A 57 14.40 3.55 -6.40
C ALA A 57 15.00 2.43 -7.28
N ASP A 58 16.31 2.28 -7.27
CA ASP A 58 17.02 1.26 -8.07
C ASP A 58 16.54 -0.17 -7.74
N ASP A 59 16.13 -0.41 -6.51
CA ASP A 59 15.63 -1.69 -6.00
C ASP A 59 14.10 -1.78 -5.93
N ALA A 60 13.38 -0.76 -6.46
CA ALA A 60 11.92 -0.72 -6.48
C ALA A 60 11.31 -1.95 -7.14
N MET A 61 10.33 -2.56 -6.48
CA MET A 61 9.67 -3.78 -6.93
C MET A 61 8.28 -3.49 -7.52
N VAL A 62 7.90 -4.29 -8.51
CA VAL A 62 6.55 -4.35 -9.10
C VAL A 62 6.16 -5.80 -9.38
N PHE A 63 4.88 -6.06 -9.63
CA PHE A 63 4.42 -7.36 -10.16
C PHE A 63 4.26 -7.30 -11.70
N ARG A 64 5.01 -8.18 -12.46
CA ARG A 64 4.97 -8.28 -13.94
C ARG A 64 5.17 -9.71 -14.49
N PRO A 65 4.26 -10.63 -14.42
CA PRO A 65 3.27 -10.82 -13.36
C PRO A 65 3.94 -11.22 -12.04
N HIS A 66 5.21 -11.67 -12.07
CA HIS A 66 6.02 -12.02 -10.90
C HIS A 66 6.70 -10.79 -10.31
N PRO A 67 7.10 -10.81 -9.02
CA PRO A 67 7.88 -9.74 -8.42
C PRO A 67 9.21 -9.54 -9.15
N VAL A 68 9.43 -8.33 -9.66
CA VAL A 68 10.67 -7.95 -10.35
C VAL A 68 11.11 -6.56 -9.93
N LYS A 69 12.41 -6.31 -9.95
CA LYS A 69 12.96 -4.95 -9.83
C LYS A 69 12.65 -4.18 -11.11
N TYR A 70 11.87 -3.11 -10.99
CA TYR A 70 11.38 -2.37 -12.16
C TYR A 70 12.50 -1.81 -13.01
N ILE A 71 13.45 -1.09 -12.41
CA ILE A 71 14.56 -0.43 -13.13
C ILE A 71 15.38 -1.47 -13.90
N GLU A 72 15.70 -2.60 -13.26
CA GLU A 72 16.46 -3.69 -13.88
C GLU A 72 15.69 -4.33 -15.06
N ALA A 73 14.41 -4.66 -14.85
CA ALA A 73 13.57 -5.25 -15.88
C ALA A 73 13.38 -4.32 -17.10
N MET A 74 13.43 -3.00 -16.89
CA MET A 74 13.24 -2.03 -17.96
C MET A 74 14.53 -1.66 -18.71
N LYS A 75 15.72 -1.99 -18.21
CA LYS A 75 17.00 -1.69 -18.88
C LYS A 75 17.10 -2.29 -20.29
N SER A 76 16.60 -3.50 -20.48
CA SER A 76 16.64 -4.21 -21.76
C SER A 76 15.50 -3.86 -22.72
N VAL A 77 14.48 -3.15 -22.25
CA VAL A 77 13.32 -2.78 -23.07
C VAL A 77 13.58 -1.44 -23.75
N PRO A 78 13.50 -1.30 -25.09
CA PRO A 78 13.69 -0.04 -25.79
C PRO A 78 12.71 1.04 -25.32
N MET A 79 13.15 2.28 -25.17
CA MET A 79 12.24 3.39 -24.86
C MET A 79 11.23 3.57 -26.01
N PRO A 80 9.96 3.90 -25.69
CA PRO A 80 8.99 4.25 -26.72
C PRO A 80 9.46 5.43 -27.56
N LYS A 81 9.27 5.38 -28.88
CA LYS A 81 9.61 6.50 -29.78
C LYS A 81 8.85 7.78 -29.40
N ASN A 82 7.57 7.61 -29.08
CA ASN A 82 6.67 8.68 -28.63
C ASN A 82 6.08 8.28 -27.26
N PRO A 83 6.77 8.63 -26.15
CA PRO A 83 6.37 8.17 -24.82
C PRO A 83 5.01 8.67 -24.35
N THR A 84 4.47 9.73 -24.97
CA THR A 84 3.17 10.32 -24.64
C THR A 84 2.03 9.89 -25.58
N GLU A 85 2.26 8.97 -26.50
CA GLU A 85 1.17 8.35 -27.30
C GLU A 85 0.17 7.57 -26.42
N THR A 86 0.61 7.11 -25.26
CA THR A 86 -0.27 6.62 -24.21
C THR A 86 0.03 7.40 -22.95
N THR A 87 -0.98 7.96 -22.30
CA THR A 87 -0.84 8.65 -21.02
C THR A 87 -1.38 7.81 -19.88
N LEU A 88 -0.72 7.86 -18.73
CA LEU A 88 -1.21 7.37 -17.46
C LEU A 88 -1.41 8.56 -16.54
N GLU A 89 -2.66 8.82 -16.22
CA GLU A 89 -3.10 9.86 -15.29
C GLU A 89 -3.52 9.23 -13.98
N TRP A 90 -3.12 9.79 -12.86
CA TRP A 90 -3.57 9.37 -11.54
C TRP A 90 -3.49 10.51 -10.54
N GLU A 91 -4.16 10.35 -9.42
CA GLU A 91 -4.12 11.28 -8.30
C GLU A 91 -4.19 10.54 -6.96
N PRO A 92 -3.45 10.95 -5.94
CA PRO A 92 -3.59 10.42 -4.60
C PRO A 92 -4.90 10.94 -3.98
N ILE A 93 -5.76 10.02 -3.57
CA ILE A 93 -6.95 10.31 -2.76
C ILE A 93 -6.83 9.78 -1.35
N TRP A 94 -5.81 8.98 -1.09
CA TRP A 94 -5.45 8.50 0.23
C TRP A 94 -3.94 8.37 0.36
N ALA A 95 -3.43 8.75 1.53
CA ALA A 95 -2.03 8.53 1.90
C ALA A 95 -1.90 8.24 3.39
N ASP A 96 -0.86 7.54 3.75
CA ASP A 96 -0.42 7.35 5.13
C ASP A 96 1.10 7.38 5.21
N ILE A 97 1.65 7.76 6.37
CA ILE A 97 3.08 7.90 6.58
C ILE A 97 3.46 7.44 8.00
N ALA A 98 4.63 6.84 8.14
CA ALA A 98 5.19 6.46 9.42
C ALA A 98 5.48 7.68 10.32
N ILE A 99 5.47 7.49 11.62
CA ILE A 99 5.81 8.54 12.61
C ILE A 99 7.22 9.09 12.37
N SER A 100 8.16 8.25 11.90
CA SER A 100 9.52 8.64 11.52
C SER A 100 9.60 9.49 10.24
N GLY A 101 8.53 9.52 9.42
CA GLY A 101 8.47 10.28 8.18
C GLY A 101 9.40 9.77 7.07
N ASP A 102 9.85 8.52 7.15
CA ASP A 102 10.79 7.89 6.20
C ASP A 102 10.13 6.88 5.24
N LEU A 103 8.96 6.35 5.60
CA LEU A 103 8.19 5.39 4.83
C LEU A 103 6.72 5.80 4.82
N GLY A 104 6.07 5.71 3.66
CA GLY A 104 4.64 5.97 3.52
C GLY A 104 4.08 5.37 2.26
N TYR A 105 2.77 5.47 2.08
CA TYR A 105 2.10 5.04 0.86
C TYR A 105 1.05 6.03 0.40
N THR A 106 0.78 5.98 -0.89
CA THR A 106 -0.27 6.72 -1.56
C THR A 106 -1.09 5.77 -2.41
N THR A 107 -2.35 6.08 -2.61
CA THR A 107 -3.24 5.28 -3.46
C THR A 107 -4.36 6.14 -4.03
N GLY A 108 -4.84 5.76 -5.21
CA GLY A 108 -5.89 6.50 -5.88
C GLY A 108 -6.26 5.94 -7.26
N PRO A 109 -7.27 6.52 -7.91
CA PRO A 109 -7.69 6.11 -9.25
C PRO A 109 -6.64 6.49 -10.29
N SER A 110 -6.55 5.66 -11.33
CA SER A 110 -5.69 5.89 -12.49
C SER A 110 -6.45 5.65 -13.79
N VAL A 111 -5.98 6.30 -14.87
CA VAL A 111 -6.57 6.17 -16.20
C VAL A 111 -5.47 6.10 -17.25
N TRP A 112 -5.46 5.02 -18.03
CA TRP A 112 -4.68 4.93 -19.25
C TRP A 112 -5.50 5.43 -20.43
N THR A 113 -4.92 6.30 -21.24
CA THR A 113 -5.53 6.83 -22.46
C THR A 113 -4.60 6.60 -23.66
N ASP A 114 -5.13 6.02 -24.72
CA ASP A 114 -4.44 5.83 -26.00
C ASP A 114 -4.76 7.01 -26.94
N HIS A 115 -3.73 7.79 -27.29
CA HIS A 115 -3.82 8.94 -28.21
C HIS A 115 -3.43 8.56 -29.63
N THR A 116 -3.09 7.30 -29.91
CA THR A 116 -2.76 6.82 -31.25
C THR A 116 -3.98 6.78 -32.16
N ALA A 117 -3.77 6.56 -33.45
CA ALA A 117 -4.86 6.38 -34.40
C ALA A 117 -5.77 5.18 -34.08
N ALA A 118 -5.27 4.20 -33.34
CA ALA A 118 -6.04 3.03 -32.90
C ALA A 118 -7.12 3.38 -31.87
N LYS A 119 -6.96 4.47 -31.11
CA LYS A 119 -7.94 4.98 -30.12
C LYS A 119 -8.54 3.86 -29.26
N ARG A 120 -7.69 3.01 -28.71
CA ARG A 120 -8.14 1.92 -27.82
C ARG A 120 -8.97 2.50 -26.67
N PRO A 121 -9.96 1.76 -26.14
CA PRO A 121 -10.75 2.20 -24.98
C PRO A 121 -9.86 2.60 -23.82
N ARG A 122 -10.31 3.58 -23.05
CA ARG A 122 -9.64 3.95 -21.78
C ARG A 122 -9.64 2.76 -20.84
N TYR A 123 -8.51 2.59 -20.18
CA TYR A 123 -8.32 1.58 -19.17
C TYR A 123 -8.28 2.25 -17.80
N TYR A 124 -9.17 1.84 -16.93
CA TYR A 124 -9.31 2.41 -15.58
C TYR A 124 -8.64 1.50 -14.56
N GLY A 125 -7.96 2.09 -13.61
CA GLY A 125 -7.26 1.37 -12.57
C GLY A 125 -7.31 2.07 -11.22
N PHE A 126 -6.71 1.41 -10.25
CA PHE A 126 -6.43 1.98 -8.94
C PHE A 126 -5.00 1.59 -8.57
N TYR A 127 -4.15 2.56 -8.28
CA TYR A 127 -2.75 2.34 -7.94
C TYR A 127 -2.52 2.28 -6.44
N PHE A 128 -1.44 1.65 -6.02
CA PHE A 128 -0.94 1.63 -4.67
C PHE A 128 0.59 1.66 -4.71
N SER A 129 1.19 2.76 -4.21
CA SER A 129 2.64 2.96 -4.22
C SER A 129 3.17 3.14 -2.81
N PHE A 130 4.19 2.35 -2.42
CA PHE A 130 5.00 2.62 -1.26
C PHE A 130 6.20 3.48 -1.63
N TRP A 131 6.44 4.48 -0.81
CA TRP A 131 7.49 5.47 -0.94
C TRP A 131 8.43 5.43 0.24
N LYS A 132 9.72 5.56 -0.02
CA LYS A 132 10.75 5.68 1.00
C LYS A 132 11.52 6.97 0.80
N LYS A 133 11.72 7.73 1.88
CA LYS A 133 12.56 8.91 1.88
C LYS A 133 14.02 8.48 1.95
N GLN A 134 14.79 8.81 0.94
CA GLN A 134 16.21 8.47 0.87
C GLN A 134 17.03 9.35 1.81
N ALA A 135 18.28 8.97 2.08
CA ALA A 135 19.19 9.75 2.91
C ALA A 135 19.43 11.19 2.37
N SER A 136 19.26 11.39 1.07
CA SER A 136 19.28 12.70 0.41
C SER A 136 18.06 13.57 0.71
N GLY A 137 17.01 13.01 1.37
CA GLY A 137 15.74 13.68 1.60
C GLY A 137 14.73 13.54 0.44
N VAL A 138 15.11 12.92 -0.68
CA VAL A 138 14.24 12.69 -1.85
C VAL A 138 13.35 11.48 -1.60
N TRP A 139 12.07 11.60 -1.94
CA TRP A 139 11.14 10.47 -1.96
C TRP A 139 11.33 9.66 -3.24
N GLN A 140 11.40 8.33 -3.09
CA GLN A 140 11.40 7.40 -4.22
C GLN A 140 10.42 6.25 -3.96
N VAL A 141 9.75 5.80 -5.02
CA VAL A 141 8.89 4.60 -4.97
C VAL A 141 9.77 3.37 -4.72
N VAL A 142 9.39 2.57 -3.76
CA VAL A 142 10.07 1.29 -3.44
C VAL A 142 9.22 0.07 -3.79
N PHE A 143 7.90 0.25 -3.89
CA PHE A 143 6.97 -0.76 -4.39
C PHE A 143 5.78 -0.09 -5.07
N ASP A 144 5.34 -0.64 -6.20
CA ASP A 144 4.18 -0.16 -6.95
C ASP A 144 3.34 -1.32 -7.50
N VAL A 145 2.03 -1.19 -7.41
CA VAL A 145 1.06 -2.13 -7.95
C VAL A 145 -0.22 -1.41 -8.34
N GLY A 146 -0.87 -1.88 -9.39
CA GLY A 146 -2.19 -1.41 -9.79
C GLY A 146 -3.18 -2.55 -9.94
N THR A 147 -4.46 -2.25 -9.71
CA THR A 147 -5.59 -3.13 -10.04
C THR A 147 -6.43 -2.49 -11.12
N GLU A 148 -7.00 -3.32 -12.00
CA GLU A 148 -7.96 -2.87 -13.01
C GLU A 148 -9.32 -2.60 -12.36
N LEU A 149 -9.99 -1.56 -12.81
CA LEU A 149 -11.38 -1.27 -12.46
C LEU A 149 -12.32 -1.63 -13.62
N PRO A 150 -13.57 -2.00 -13.32
CA PRO A 150 -14.57 -2.31 -14.37
C PRO A 150 -15.02 -1.07 -15.15
N GLY A 151 -14.58 0.12 -14.74
CA GLY A 151 -14.90 1.41 -15.31
C GLY A 151 -14.31 2.54 -14.48
N PRO A 152 -14.73 3.79 -14.70
CA PRO A 152 -14.26 4.92 -13.89
C PRO A 152 -14.45 4.67 -12.39
N PHE A 153 -13.52 5.20 -11.57
CA PHE A 153 -13.68 5.17 -10.13
C PHE A 153 -14.96 5.91 -9.73
N ALA A 154 -15.83 5.22 -8.98
CA ALA A 154 -17.15 5.71 -8.60
C ALA A 154 -17.21 6.41 -7.23
N GLY A 155 -16.10 6.37 -6.45
CA GLY A 155 -16.03 6.94 -5.11
C GLY A 155 -15.67 8.43 -5.08
N SER A 156 -15.59 8.99 -3.88
CA SER A 156 -15.10 10.36 -3.67
C SER A 156 -13.63 10.48 -4.05
N ARG A 157 -13.29 11.59 -4.71
CA ARG A 157 -11.90 11.97 -5.03
C ARG A 157 -11.30 12.93 -3.98
N GLU A 158 -12.05 13.22 -2.92
CA GLU A 158 -11.53 13.99 -1.81
C GLU A 158 -10.34 13.27 -1.16
N PHE A 159 -9.28 14.02 -0.89
CA PHE A 159 -8.08 13.48 -0.27
C PHE A 159 -8.31 13.23 1.22
N HIS A 160 -7.93 12.06 1.69
CA HIS A 160 -7.98 11.65 3.08
C HIS A 160 -6.65 11.08 3.55
N ALA A 161 -6.38 11.23 4.84
CA ALA A 161 -5.28 10.59 5.55
C ALA A 161 -5.72 10.22 6.96
N PRO A 162 -5.13 9.20 7.60
CA PRO A 162 -5.42 8.88 8.99
C PRO A 162 -5.10 10.04 9.92
N ASP A 163 -5.89 10.19 10.98
CA ASP A 163 -5.64 11.17 12.02
C ASP A 163 -4.37 10.81 12.80
N PRO A 164 -3.31 11.65 12.80
CA PRO A 164 -2.07 11.35 13.49
C PRO A 164 -2.24 11.26 15.00
N VAL A 165 -3.27 11.90 15.58
CA VAL A 165 -3.54 11.87 17.02
C VAL A 165 -4.00 10.49 17.51
N LYS A 166 -4.58 9.69 16.62
CA LYS A 166 -5.05 8.33 16.92
C LYS A 166 -3.96 7.25 16.80
N ARG A 167 -2.73 7.64 16.48
CA ARG A 167 -1.61 6.69 16.37
C ARG A 167 -1.04 6.35 17.73
N THR A 168 -0.50 5.13 17.82
CA THR A 168 0.28 4.76 19.01
C THR A 168 1.56 5.57 19.08
N THR A 169 1.89 6.05 20.28
CA THR A 169 3.21 6.58 20.61
C THR A 169 4.03 5.58 21.44
N ALA A 170 3.41 4.47 21.82
CA ALA A 170 4.01 3.42 22.65
C ALA A 170 4.59 2.29 21.77
N ILE A 171 5.45 2.65 20.81
CA ILE A 171 6.14 1.68 19.98
C ILE A 171 7.27 1.05 20.80
N PRO A 172 7.43 -0.29 20.80
CA PRO A 172 8.54 -0.95 21.48
C PRO A 172 9.88 -0.40 21.00
N PRO A 173 10.89 -0.22 21.87
CA PRO A 173 12.21 0.26 21.49
C PRO A 173 13.06 -0.87 20.87
N LEU A 174 12.63 -1.37 19.73
CA LEU A 174 13.25 -2.43 18.96
C LEU A 174 14.02 -1.84 17.78
N SER A 175 14.94 -2.60 17.21
CA SER A 175 15.57 -2.28 15.93
C SER A 175 14.56 -2.41 14.78
N THR A 176 14.86 -1.79 13.65
CA THR A 176 14.04 -1.93 12.44
C THR A 176 13.87 -3.39 12.01
N GLU A 177 14.92 -4.21 12.19
CA GLU A 177 14.86 -5.63 11.85
C GLU A 177 13.91 -6.40 12.79
N GLU A 178 13.98 -6.16 14.11
CA GLU A 178 13.05 -6.78 15.06
C GLU A 178 11.61 -6.37 14.80
N HIS A 179 11.36 -5.09 14.46
CA HIS A 179 10.02 -4.65 14.03
C HIS A 179 9.55 -5.35 12.76
N ARG A 180 10.47 -5.60 11.81
CA ARG A 180 10.19 -6.34 10.58
C ARG A 180 9.81 -7.79 10.89
N GLU A 181 10.53 -8.44 11.77
CA GLU A 181 10.25 -9.81 12.23
C GLU A 181 8.88 -9.91 12.91
N GLU A 182 8.53 -8.95 13.79
CA GLU A 182 7.19 -8.89 14.42
C GLU A 182 6.07 -8.71 13.37
N MET A 183 6.28 -7.90 12.33
CA MET A 183 5.31 -7.73 11.24
C MET A 183 5.16 -9.02 10.42
N ILE A 184 6.27 -9.70 10.10
CA ILE A 184 6.24 -11.00 9.40
C ILE A 184 5.53 -12.06 10.26
N GLU A 185 5.72 -12.04 11.58
CA GLU A 185 5.01 -12.95 12.49
C GLU A 185 3.49 -12.65 12.50
N ALA A 186 3.09 -11.37 12.49
CA ALA A 186 1.69 -10.99 12.37
C ALA A 186 1.07 -11.50 11.04
N GLU A 187 1.82 -11.39 9.95
CA GLU A 187 1.46 -11.95 8.64
C GLU A 187 1.29 -13.48 8.69
N ARG A 188 2.25 -14.17 9.29
CA ARG A 188 2.20 -15.63 9.46
C ARG A 188 0.97 -16.07 10.27
N VAL A 189 0.69 -15.38 11.37
CA VAL A 189 -0.49 -15.62 12.21
C VAL A 189 -1.78 -15.37 11.43
N PHE A 190 -1.81 -14.31 10.60
CA PHE A 190 -2.94 -14.03 9.72
C PHE A 190 -3.23 -15.21 8.79
N PHE A 191 -2.24 -15.66 8.00
CA PHE A 191 -2.43 -16.80 7.08
C PHE A 191 -2.74 -18.12 7.78
N GLN A 192 -2.17 -18.35 8.98
CA GLN A 192 -2.50 -19.54 9.76
C GLN A 192 -3.95 -19.53 10.21
N SER A 193 -4.44 -18.38 10.68
CA SER A 193 -5.82 -18.22 11.19
C SER A 193 -6.87 -18.33 10.08
N LEU A 194 -6.53 -17.98 8.83
CA LEU A 194 -7.41 -18.16 7.68
C LEU A 194 -7.77 -19.63 7.44
N LYS A 195 -6.87 -20.58 7.77
CA LYS A 195 -7.12 -22.02 7.65
C LYS A 195 -8.18 -22.52 8.64
N GLU A 196 -8.37 -21.82 9.76
CA GLU A 196 -9.32 -22.19 10.81
C GLU A 196 -10.78 -21.82 10.50
N LYS A 197 -11.06 -21.26 9.32
CA LYS A 197 -12.41 -20.89 8.82
C LYS A 197 -13.21 -19.91 9.70
N LYS A 198 -12.56 -19.18 10.61
CA LYS A 198 -13.17 -18.13 11.44
C LYS A 198 -12.95 -16.73 10.83
N VAL A 199 -13.26 -16.59 9.54
CA VAL A 199 -12.90 -15.40 8.74
C VAL A 199 -13.40 -14.10 9.38
N GLN A 200 -14.65 -14.03 9.83
CA GLN A 200 -15.18 -12.80 10.44
C GLN A 200 -14.40 -12.34 11.67
N THR A 201 -14.16 -13.27 12.61
CA THR A 201 -13.39 -12.95 13.83
C THR A 201 -11.93 -12.56 13.50
N LEU A 202 -11.36 -13.21 12.49
CA LEU A 202 -10.01 -12.89 12.02
C LEU A 202 -9.94 -11.50 11.42
N LEU A 203 -10.88 -11.14 10.52
CA LEU A 203 -10.92 -9.81 9.91
C LEU A 203 -11.02 -8.72 10.98
N GLN A 204 -11.88 -8.86 11.98
CA GLN A 204 -12.01 -7.92 13.10
C GLN A 204 -10.72 -7.81 13.94
N LYS A 205 -9.99 -8.90 14.11
CA LYS A 205 -8.74 -8.92 14.87
C LYS A 205 -7.56 -8.32 14.09
N THR A 206 -7.54 -8.52 12.78
CA THR A 206 -6.37 -8.22 11.94
C THR A 206 -6.52 -6.91 11.17
N PHE A 207 -7.69 -6.62 10.62
CA PHE A 207 -7.89 -5.41 9.82
C PHE A 207 -8.19 -4.19 10.69
N GLU A 208 -7.74 -3.03 10.23
CA GLU A 208 -8.20 -1.74 10.75
C GLU A 208 -9.66 -1.48 10.33
N PRO A 209 -10.44 -0.72 11.11
CA PRO A 209 -11.83 -0.41 10.76
C PRO A 209 -12.01 0.25 9.40
N ASP A 210 -11.03 1.07 8.97
CA ASP A 210 -11.00 1.81 7.70
C ASP A 210 -10.11 1.14 6.64
N ALA A 211 -9.77 -0.13 6.83
CA ALA A 211 -8.94 -0.89 5.91
C ALA A 211 -9.54 -0.95 4.49
N ARG A 212 -8.68 -1.22 3.52
CA ARG A 212 -9.02 -1.27 2.10
C ARG A 212 -8.58 -2.57 1.46
N VAL A 213 -9.43 -3.11 0.60
CA VAL A 213 -9.12 -4.30 -0.21
C VAL A 213 -9.26 -3.93 -1.68
N TYR A 214 -8.22 -4.25 -2.44
CA TYR A 214 -8.14 -3.99 -3.88
C TYR A 214 -8.07 -5.31 -4.62
N ARG A 215 -9.01 -5.51 -5.54
CA ARG A 215 -9.13 -6.72 -6.35
C ARG A 215 -9.27 -6.36 -7.82
N GLN A 216 -8.65 -7.16 -8.66
CA GLN A 216 -8.77 -7.05 -10.11
C GLN A 216 -10.24 -7.10 -10.54
N GLY A 217 -10.69 -6.11 -11.30
CA GLY A 217 -12.06 -6.04 -11.81
C GLY A 217 -13.10 -5.51 -10.81
N PHE A 218 -12.70 -5.00 -9.65
CA PHE A 218 -13.59 -4.46 -8.61
C PHE A 218 -13.21 -3.04 -8.22
N GLN A 219 -14.22 -2.24 -7.84
CA GLN A 219 -13.99 -0.98 -7.12
C GLN A 219 -13.35 -1.27 -5.76
N PRO A 220 -12.52 -0.38 -5.21
CA PRO A 220 -11.94 -0.57 -3.88
C PRO A 220 -13.02 -0.83 -2.82
N VAL A 221 -12.83 -1.88 -2.03
CA VAL A 221 -13.70 -2.22 -0.92
C VAL A 221 -13.14 -1.58 0.34
N ILE A 222 -13.90 -0.66 0.95
CA ILE A 222 -13.43 0.19 2.05
C ILE A 222 -14.27 -0.07 3.30
N GLY A 223 -13.58 -0.24 4.41
CA GLY A 223 -14.17 -0.48 5.73
C GLY A 223 -14.47 -1.94 6.01
N LEU A 224 -14.32 -2.30 7.28
CA LEU A 224 -14.36 -3.69 7.74
C LEU A 224 -15.67 -4.41 7.39
N ASP A 225 -16.82 -3.75 7.55
CA ASP A 225 -18.13 -4.34 7.25
C ASP A 225 -18.28 -4.64 5.75
N SER A 226 -17.81 -3.71 4.89
CA SER A 226 -17.80 -3.91 3.44
C SER A 226 -16.86 -5.06 3.04
N ILE A 227 -15.69 -5.15 3.67
CA ILE A 227 -14.71 -6.21 3.43
C ILE A 227 -15.28 -7.57 3.86
N GLN A 228 -15.94 -7.64 5.00
CA GLN A 228 -16.60 -8.85 5.46
C GLN A 228 -17.69 -9.30 4.48
N SER A 229 -18.55 -8.37 4.05
CA SER A 229 -19.60 -8.64 3.06
C SER A 229 -19.01 -9.10 1.71
N PHE A 230 -17.93 -8.45 1.26
CA PHE A 230 -17.25 -8.82 0.02
C PHE A 230 -16.73 -10.25 0.06
N PHE A 231 -16.06 -10.67 1.14
CA PHE A 231 -15.49 -12.01 1.26
C PHE A 231 -16.50 -13.12 1.51
N LEU A 232 -17.77 -12.79 1.79
CA LEU A 232 -18.84 -13.80 1.78
C LEU A 232 -19.16 -14.30 0.36
N HIS A 233 -18.91 -13.48 -0.66
CA HIS A 233 -19.33 -13.76 -2.04
C HIS A 233 -18.17 -13.90 -3.01
N HIS A 234 -16.96 -13.51 -2.60
CA HIS A 234 -15.77 -13.51 -3.44
C HIS A 234 -14.65 -14.34 -2.81
N PRO A 235 -13.71 -14.87 -3.61
CA PRO A 235 -12.54 -15.55 -3.10
C PRO A 235 -11.72 -14.66 -2.17
N TYR A 236 -11.19 -15.23 -1.12
CA TYR A 236 -10.24 -14.59 -0.22
C TYR A 236 -8.96 -15.42 -0.12
N LEU A 237 -7.87 -14.77 0.26
CA LEU A 237 -6.60 -15.45 0.44
C LEU A 237 -6.73 -16.49 1.55
N THR A 238 -6.26 -17.69 1.28
CA THR A 238 -6.31 -18.79 2.26
C THR A 238 -4.93 -19.28 2.68
N SER A 239 -3.92 -18.97 1.89
CA SER A 239 -2.52 -19.20 2.24
C SER A 239 -1.63 -18.20 1.52
N GLY A 240 -0.52 -17.85 2.15
CA GLY A 240 0.49 -16.98 1.58
C GLY A 240 1.88 -17.34 2.05
N ILE A 241 2.86 -16.96 1.26
CA ILE A 241 4.29 -17.05 1.57
C ILE A 241 4.87 -15.65 1.39
N THR A 242 5.33 -15.05 2.48
CA THR A 242 6.00 -13.75 2.45
C THR A 242 7.34 -13.88 1.74
N LEU A 243 7.55 -13.04 0.73
CA LEU A 243 8.78 -12.98 -0.08
C LEU A 243 9.68 -11.83 0.35
N ASN A 244 9.10 -10.70 0.75
CA ASN A 244 9.82 -9.53 1.24
C ASN A 244 8.95 -8.72 2.19
N ALA A 245 9.58 -7.98 3.09
CA ALA A 245 8.93 -7.09 4.03
C ALA A 245 9.82 -5.89 4.35
N VAL A 246 9.22 -4.72 4.48
CA VAL A 246 9.89 -3.45 4.79
C VAL A 246 9.11 -2.75 5.89
N VAL A 247 9.81 -2.20 6.87
CA VAL A 247 9.24 -1.45 8.00
C VAL A 247 9.93 -0.09 8.12
N SER A 248 9.19 0.91 8.55
CA SER A 248 9.69 2.26 8.86
C SER A 248 10.71 2.25 10.01
N ALA A 249 11.54 3.27 10.09
CA ALA A 249 12.49 3.43 11.18
C ALA A 249 11.82 3.50 12.57
N ALA A 250 10.58 4.01 12.64
CA ALA A 250 9.80 4.03 13.89
C ALA A 250 9.12 2.69 14.19
N GLY A 251 9.07 1.73 13.26
CA GLY A 251 8.44 0.43 13.48
C GLY A 251 6.91 0.47 13.58
N ASP A 252 6.26 1.52 13.06
CA ASP A 252 4.80 1.71 13.16
C ASP A 252 4.04 1.50 11.84
N LEU A 253 4.74 1.55 10.71
CA LEU A 253 4.21 1.33 9.36
C LEU A 253 5.16 0.41 8.59
N GLY A 254 4.59 -0.47 7.76
CA GLY A 254 5.38 -1.34 6.90
C GLY A 254 4.53 -2.01 5.83
N TYR A 255 5.17 -2.76 4.97
CA TYR A 255 4.50 -3.61 4.00
C TYR A 255 5.19 -4.96 3.86
N SER A 256 4.41 -5.95 3.47
CA SER A 256 4.90 -7.25 3.03
C SER A 256 4.38 -7.53 1.62
N ILE A 257 5.19 -8.22 0.84
CA ILE A 257 4.79 -8.80 -0.44
C ILE A 257 5.00 -10.30 -0.40
N GLY A 258 4.14 -11.04 -1.07
CA GLY A 258 4.24 -12.49 -1.10
C GLY A 258 3.40 -13.12 -2.20
N SER A 259 3.51 -14.44 -2.32
CA SER A 259 2.62 -15.24 -3.15
C SER A 259 1.41 -15.70 -2.34
N TYR A 260 0.27 -15.86 -3.00
CA TYR A 260 -0.94 -16.37 -2.35
C TYR A 260 -1.65 -17.43 -3.18
N THR A 261 -2.48 -18.18 -2.48
CA THR A 261 -3.53 -19.03 -3.06
C THR A 261 -4.87 -18.60 -2.47
N ALA A 262 -5.88 -18.47 -3.32
CA ALA A 262 -7.25 -18.23 -2.90
C ALA A 262 -8.14 -19.42 -3.23
N LEU A 263 -9.07 -19.75 -2.33
CA LEU A 263 -10.07 -20.77 -2.52
C LEU A 263 -11.40 -20.13 -2.93
N SER A 264 -12.27 -20.92 -3.58
CA SER A 264 -13.66 -20.55 -3.80
C SER A 264 -14.34 -20.19 -2.48
N SER A 265 -15.42 -19.42 -2.53
CA SER A 265 -16.23 -19.10 -1.33
C SER A 265 -16.73 -20.36 -0.58
N ALA A 266 -16.92 -21.48 -1.28
CA ALA A 266 -17.21 -22.78 -0.69
C ALA A 266 -15.99 -23.43 -0.01
N GLY A 267 -14.78 -22.91 -0.19
CA GLY A 267 -13.54 -23.42 0.39
C GLY A 267 -13.09 -24.78 -0.16
N THR A 268 -13.56 -25.17 -1.34
CA THR A 268 -13.37 -26.53 -1.89
C THR A 268 -12.37 -26.61 -3.04
N ALA A 269 -12.13 -25.51 -3.74
CA ALA A 269 -11.23 -25.48 -4.90
C ALA A 269 -10.34 -24.25 -4.89
N THR A 270 -9.07 -24.42 -5.29
CA THR A 270 -8.19 -23.28 -5.62
C THR A 270 -8.72 -22.61 -6.88
N VAL A 271 -9.08 -21.35 -6.78
CA VAL A 271 -9.64 -20.55 -7.89
C VAL A 271 -8.70 -19.50 -8.38
N GLU A 272 -7.71 -19.10 -7.57
CA GLU A 272 -6.78 -18.04 -7.92
C GLU A 272 -5.43 -18.26 -7.23
N LYS A 273 -4.36 -17.93 -7.94
CA LYS A 273 -2.99 -17.82 -7.41
C LYS A 273 -2.42 -16.49 -7.91
N GLY A 274 -1.55 -15.90 -7.14
CA GLY A 274 -0.93 -14.63 -7.52
C GLY A 274 0.02 -14.10 -6.47
N TYR A 275 0.18 -12.79 -6.51
CA TYR A 275 0.99 -12.04 -5.56
C TYR A 275 0.15 -11.04 -4.81
N TYR A 276 0.50 -10.79 -3.56
CA TYR A 276 -0.17 -9.81 -2.71
C TYR A 276 0.82 -8.74 -2.24
N LEU A 277 0.27 -7.57 -1.96
CA LEU A 277 0.83 -6.54 -1.11
C LEU A 277 -0.09 -6.39 0.09
N HIS A 278 0.46 -6.47 1.29
CA HIS A 278 -0.19 -6.11 2.54
C HIS A 278 0.48 -4.88 3.13
N ALA A 279 -0.30 -3.84 3.41
CA ALA A 279 0.16 -2.67 4.15
C ALA A 279 -0.27 -2.82 5.62
N TRP A 280 0.70 -2.70 6.52
CA TRP A 280 0.56 -2.90 7.96
C TRP A 280 0.82 -1.62 8.72
N ARG A 281 0.02 -1.35 9.74
CA ARG A 281 0.21 -0.22 10.67
C ARG A 281 -0.04 -0.69 12.10
N ARG A 282 0.68 -0.13 13.07
CA ARG A 282 0.37 -0.38 14.47
C ARG A 282 -0.85 0.43 14.91
N ASP A 283 -1.77 -0.24 15.61
CA ASP A 283 -2.91 0.41 16.27
C ASP A 283 -2.50 1.12 17.57
N ALA A 284 -3.45 1.77 18.23
CA ALA A 284 -3.20 2.47 19.50
C ALA A 284 -2.67 1.56 20.64
N ALA A 285 -2.89 0.25 20.52
CA ALA A 285 -2.35 -0.75 21.47
C ALA A 285 -1.04 -1.38 20.97
N SER A 286 -0.37 -0.76 20.00
CA SER A 286 0.89 -1.21 19.40
C SER A 286 0.85 -2.57 18.70
N ARG A 287 -0.33 -3.02 18.28
CA ARG A 287 -0.51 -4.27 17.54
C ARG A 287 -0.48 -4.01 16.04
N TRP A 288 0.16 -4.86 15.27
CA TRP A 288 0.14 -4.80 13.83
C TRP A 288 -1.28 -5.09 13.28
N LYS A 289 -1.78 -4.17 12.46
CA LYS A 289 -3.08 -4.20 11.80
C LYS A 289 -2.92 -4.00 10.32
N LEU A 290 -3.68 -4.78 9.54
CA LEU A 290 -3.74 -4.66 8.10
C LEU A 290 -4.60 -3.45 7.71
N VAL A 291 -3.99 -2.47 7.04
CA VAL A 291 -4.66 -1.27 6.56
C VAL A 291 -5.00 -1.35 5.07
N ALA A 292 -4.26 -2.16 4.30
CA ALA A 292 -4.62 -2.43 2.91
C ALA A 292 -4.14 -3.82 2.47
N GLU A 293 -4.93 -4.46 1.62
CA GLU A 293 -4.61 -5.68 0.89
C GLU A 293 -4.83 -5.45 -0.60
N VAL A 294 -3.80 -5.68 -1.41
CA VAL A 294 -3.85 -5.60 -2.87
C VAL A 294 -3.46 -6.94 -3.44
N THR A 295 -4.25 -7.50 -4.35
CA THR A 295 -3.88 -8.74 -5.05
C THR A 295 -3.60 -8.49 -6.52
N SER A 296 -2.60 -9.21 -7.04
CA SER A 296 -2.24 -9.29 -8.45
C SER A 296 -2.31 -10.76 -8.86
N PRO A 297 -3.43 -11.21 -9.42
CA PRO A 297 -3.60 -12.60 -9.83
C PRO A 297 -2.70 -12.92 -11.03
N LEU A 298 -2.18 -14.14 -11.03
CA LEU A 298 -1.51 -14.69 -12.21
C LEU A 298 -2.54 -15.00 -13.31
N PRO A 299 -2.16 -14.86 -14.57
CA PRO A 299 -2.98 -15.36 -15.66
C PRO A 299 -3.32 -16.84 -15.45
N PRO A 300 -4.51 -17.30 -15.88
CA PRO A 300 -4.84 -18.72 -15.84
C PRO A 300 -3.77 -19.56 -16.56
N GLU A 301 -3.39 -20.69 -15.97
CA GLU A 301 -2.48 -21.62 -16.64
C GLU A 301 -3.09 -22.05 -17.98
N SER A 302 -2.38 -21.82 -19.09
CA SER A 302 -2.84 -22.28 -20.39
C SER A 302 -2.98 -23.79 -20.38
N PRO A 303 -4.11 -24.37 -20.82
CA PRO A 303 -4.32 -25.83 -20.83
C PRO A 303 -3.26 -26.62 -21.64
N ASN A 304 -2.46 -25.92 -22.45
CA ASN A 304 -1.49 -26.49 -23.38
C ASN A 304 -0.01 -26.32 -22.97
N ALA A 305 0.28 -25.91 -21.74
CA ALA A 305 1.67 -25.88 -21.24
C ALA A 305 2.05 -27.25 -20.65
N LYS A 306 2.25 -28.23 -21.51
CA LYS A 306 2.92 -29.51 -21.22
C LYS A 306 4.07 -29.70 -22.17
#